data_45a888eba15eda28cf8f7a6fc9163794
#
_entry.id   45a888eba15eda28cf8f7a6fc9163794
#
_cell.length_a   1.000
_cell.length_b   1.000
_cell.length_c   1.000
_cell.angle_alpha   90.00
_cell.angle_beta   90.00
_cell.angle_gamma   90.00
#
_symmetry.space_group_name_H-M   'P 1'
#
loop_
_entity.id
_entity.type
_entity.pdbx_description
1 polymer ?
#
loop_
_entity_poly.entity_id
_entity_poly.type
_entity_poly.pdbx_seq_one_letter_code
_entity_poly.pdbx_strand_id
1 'polypeptide(L)'
;MIIGMRGHDFGRMEPSALAQQIASHGYRATQLAFGKAFPQSPETYMTEQALTEIRAAFEAQQIQIPVMGCYISASDVSDEVRHAAKEKFCAALRASVILGAGCVGTETTHFGFDESERENAYARLLDFVRCVVSEAETCGAIVGIEPVAYHTLSTPEMTRRLLDDVPSENLRVILDLANLVPPGVSDPAVQLDLLRRALACFGDKICVLHVKDGVWNSENQWENRPLGEGIMDWSTLLPLLRAHNDSLCALREGVWPGKADEEYAILRRWAQL
;
A
#
# COMPACT_ATOMS: atom_id res chain seq x y z
N MET A 1 12.65 2.90 -11.62
CA MET A 1 11.94 2.89 -10.31
C MET A 1 11.81 4.31 -9.79
N ILE A 2 10.63 4.70 -9.30
CA ILE A 2 10.38 6.03 -8.70
C ILE A 2 10.37 5.87 -7.19
N ILE A 3 11.09 6.75 -6.49
CA ILE A 3 11.12 6.74 -5.02
C ILE A 3 10.08 7.72 -4.49
N GLY A 4 9.22 7.23 -3.64
CA GLY A 4 8.16 7.97 -2.98
C GLY A 4 8.07 7.68 -1.49
N MET A 5 7.06 8.26 -0.85
CA MET A 5 6.82 8.07 0.57
C MET A 5 5.34 8.14 0.91
N ARG A 6 5.00 7.70 2.10
CA ARG A 6 3.66 7.84 2.66
C ARG A 6 3.43 9.28 3.15
N GLY A 7 2.46 10.00 2.55
CA GLY A 7 2.29 11.43 2.77
C GLY A 7 2.08 11.84 4.23
N HIS A 8 1.33 11.06 5.00
CA HIS A 8 1.04 11.39 6.40
C HIS A 8 2.19 11.12 7.40
N ASP A 9 3.35 10.66 6.94
CA ASP A 9 4.53 10.54 7.80
C ASP A 9 5.07 11.90 8.24
N PHE A 10 4.78 12.97 7.49
CA PHE A 10 5.04 14.36 7.91
C PHE A 10 3.91 15.01 8.74
N GLY A 11 2.91 14.21 9.12
CA GLY A 11 1.72 14.72 9.82
C GLY A 11 0.67 15.28 8.86
N ARG A 12 -0.34 15.95 9.43
CA ARG A 12 -1.45 16.54 8.65
C ARG A 12 -1.07 17.91 8.15
N MET A 13 -1.20 18.10 6.83
CA MET A 13 -0.92 19.37 6.15
C MET A 13 -1.96 19.64 5.06
N GLU A 14 -2.15 20.92 4.71
CA GLU A 14 -2.90 21.27 3.50
C GLU A 14 -2.24 20.67 2.25
N PRO A 15 -2.98 20.27 1.22
CA PRO A 15 -2.45 19.52 0.07
C PRO A 15 -1.22 20.15 -0.59
N SER A 16 -1.24 21.45 -0.81
CA SER A 16 -0.12 22.17 -1.43
C SER A 16 1.14 22.21 -0.55
N ALA A 17 0.97 22.38 0.76
CA ALA A 17 2.07 22.37 1.72
C ALA A 17 2.68 20.97 1.83
N LEU A 18 1.83 19.93 1.87
CA LEU A 18 2.30 18.54 1.89
C LEU A 18 3.09 18.19 0.63
N ALA A 19 2.59 18.58 -0.56
CA ALA A 19 3.29 18.35 -1.82
C ALA A 19 4.67 19.03 -1.84
N GLN A 20 4.76 20.29 -1.39
CA GLN A 20 6.03 21.02 -1.27
C GLN A 20 6.99 20.32 -0.29
N GLN A 21 6.48 19.90 0.88
CA GLN A 21 7.28 19.20 1.88
C GLN A 21 7.87 17.91 1.32
N ILE A 22 7.07 17.06 0.67
CA ILE A 22 7.51 15.82 0.06
C ILE A 22 8.57 16.09 -1.02
N ALA A 23 8.32 17.05 -1.90
CA ALA A 23 9.25 17.41 -2.99
C ALA A 23 10.58 17.95 -2.48
N SER A 24 10.59 18.70 -1.36
CA SER A 24 11.80 19.29 -0.78
C SER A 24 12.82 18.24 -0.35
N HIS A 25 12.37 17.03 0.01
CA HIS A 25 13.23 15.88 0.34
C HIS A 25 13.58 15.00 -0.86
N GLY A 26 13.21 15.39 -2.08
CA GLY A 26 13.55 14.68 -3.31
C GLY A 26 12.58 13.57 -3.71
N TYR A 27 11.60 13.21 -2.90
CA TYR A 27 10.58 12.20 -3.26
C TYR A 27 9.73 12.66 -4.44
N ARG A 28 9.32 11.71 -5.30
CA ARG A 28 8.56 11.98 -6.53
C ARG A 28 7.26 11.18 -6.63
N ALA A 29 6.91 10.45 -5.59
CA ALA A 29 5.63 9.74 -5.48
C ALA A 29 5.15 9.75 -4.03
N THR A 30 3.83 9.62 -3.84
CA THR A 30 3.24 9.56 -2.50
C THR A 30 2.00 8.69 -2.45
N GLN A 31 1.78 8.06 -1.30
CA GLN A 31 0.49 7.48 -0.92
C GLN A 31 -0.29 8.51 -0.11
N LEU A 32 -1.54 8.76 -0.50
CA LEU A 32 -2.44 9.67 0.20
C LEU A 32 -3.60 8.92 0.87
N ALA A 33 -3.64 8.93 2.19
CA ALA A 33 -4.81 8.57 2.98
C ALA A 33 -5.40 9.85 3.56
N PHE A 34 -6.45 10.41 2.96
CA PHE A 34 -6.95 11.76 3.26
C PHE A 34 -7.19 12.00 4.76
N GLY A 35 -7.84 11.08 5.46
CA GLY A 35 -8.09 11.19 6.89
C GLY A 35 -6.83 11.18 7.78
N LYS A 36 -5.68 10.80 7.23
CA LYS A 36 -4.39 10.82 7.94
C LYS A 36 -3.49 11.96 7.46
N ALA A 37 -3.56 12.30 6.17
CA ALA A 37 -2.66 13.25 5.53
C ALA A 37 -3.15 14.70 5.60
N PHE A 38 -4.46 14.93 5.64
CA PHE A 38 -5.05 16.25 5.57
C PHE A 38 -5.74 16.66 6.87
N PRO A 39 -5.84 17.99 7.19
CA PRO A 39 -6.33 18.46 8.46
C PRO A 39 -7.85 18.33 8.65
N GLN A 40 -8.64 18.42 7.56
CA GLN A 40 -10.10 18.33 7.61
C GLN A 40 -10.59 16.90 7.47
N SER A 41 -11.90 16.68 7.59
CA SER A 41 -12.49 15.35 7.39
C SER A 41 -12.32 14.88 5.94
N PRO A 42 -12.19 13.57 5.69
CA PRO A 42 -12.00 13.04 4.34
C PRO A 42 -13.09 13.48 3.36
N GLU A 43 -14.32 13.61 3.81
CA GLU A 43 -15.48 13.99 2.99
C GLU A 43 -15.30 15.36 2.34
N THR A 44 -14.62 16.29 3.03
CA THR A 44 -14.32 17.62 2.51
C THR A 44 -13.49 17.56 1.22
N TYR A 45 -12.62 16.56 1.11
CA TYR A 45 -11.72 16.38 -0.01
C TYR A 45 -12.25 15.45 -1.12
N MET A 46 -13.46 14.88 -0.95
CA MET A 46 -14.04 13.93 -1.89
C MET A 46 -14.94 14.60 -2.97
N THR A 47 -14.96 15.92 -3.05
CA THR A 47 -15.64 16.64 -4.13
C THR A 47 -14.78 16.70 -5.39
N GLU A 48 -15.37 16.75 -6.58
CA GLU A 48 -14.65 16.85 -7.85
C GLU A 48 -13.68 18.05 -7.88
N GLN A 49 -14.13 19.20 -7.38
CA GLN A 49 -13.29 20.40 -7.28
C GLN A 49 -12.07 20.15 -6.38
N ALA A 50 -12.27 19.65 -5.15
CA ALA A 50 -11.18 19.42 -4.21
C ALA A 50 -10.18 18.38 -4.74
N LEU A 51 -10.67 17.29 -5.34
CA LEU A 51 -9.82 16.27 -5.96
C LEU A 51 -8.97 16.84 -7.10
N THR A 52 -9.55 17.69 -7.94
CA THR A 52 -8.83 18.38 -9.02
C THR A 52 -7.77 19.34 -8.47
N GLU A 53 -8.10 20.10 -7.42
CA GLU A 53 -7.16 21.01 -6.76
C GLU A 53 -6.00 20.26 -6.08
N ILE A 54 -6.29 19.12 -5.41
CA ILE A 54 -5.26 18.25 -4.83
C ILE A 54 -4.35 17.72 -5.95
N ARG A 55 -4.92 17.15 -7.00
CA ARG A 55 -4.16 16.67 -8.15
C ARG A 55 -3.22 17.74 -8.68
N ALA A 56 -3.73 18.93 -8.95
CA ALA A 56 -2.94 20.05 -9.47
C ALA A 56 -1.80 20.45 -8.51
N ALA A 57 -2.04 20.42 -7.19
CA ALA A 57 -1.03 20.76 -6.19
C ALA A 57 0.16 19.76 -6.20
N PHE A 58 -0.10 18.47 -6.36
CA PHE A 58 0.95 17.44 -6.43
C PHE A 58 1.64 17.44 -7.81
N GLU A 59 0.91 17.60 -8.91
CA GLU A 59 1.47 17.73 -10.27
C GLU A 59 2.42 18.93 -10.38
N ALA A 60 2.07 20.07 -9.77
CA ALA A 60 2.92 21.28 -9.75
C ALA A 60 4.29 21.02 -9.07
N GLN A 61 4.38 20.05 -8.18
CA GLN A 61 5.63 19.60 -7.54
C GLN A 61 6.22 18.35 -8.21
N GLN A 62 5.69 17.91 -9.35
CA GLN A 62 6.10 16.70 -10.07
C GLN A 62 6.02 15.44 -9.19
N ILE A 63 5.01 15.33 -8.33
CA ILE A 63 4.75 14.19 -7.48
C ILE A 63 3.60 13.37 -8.05
N GLN A 64 3.83 12.09 -8.27
CA GLN A 64 2.80 11.12 -8.62
C GLN A 64 2.05 10.65 -7.37
N ILE A 65 0.80 10.21 -7.56
CA ILE A 65 -0.02 9.61 -6.49
C ILE A 65 -0.30 8.15 -6.88
N PRO A 66 0.66 7.22 -6.73
CA PRO A 66 0.45 5.82 -7.08
C PRO A 66 -0.62 5.13 -6.22
N VAL A 67 -0.87 5.61 -4.99
CA VAL A 67 -1.87 5.02 -4.10
C VAL A 67 -2.73 6.08 -3.44
N MET A 68 -4.05 5.98 -3.61
CA MET A 68 -5.04 6.55 -2.71
C MET A 68 -5.41 5.52 -1.65
N GLY A 69 -5.01 5.72 -0.40
CA GLY A 69 -5.25 4.77 0.69
C GLY A 69 -6.70 4.84 1.19
N CYS A 70 -7.41 3.72 1.13
CA CYS A 70 -8.77 3.57 1.65
C CYS A 70 -8.84 2.33 2.56
N TYR A 71 -8.43 2.48 3.81
CA TYR A 71 -8.39 1.39 4.77
C TYR A 71 -9.78 1.09 5.34
N ILE A 72 -10.22 -0.16 5.18
CA ILE A 72 -11.56 -0.65 5.52
C ILE A 72 -11.49 -2.09 6.05
N SER A 73 -12.58 -2.56 6.66
CA SER A 73 -12.71 -3.94 7.14
C SER A 73 -13.44 -4.80 6.11
N ALA A 74 -12.72 -5.22 5.06
CA ALA A 74 -13.26 -5.93 3.89
C ALA A 74 -13.88 -7.30 4.21
N SER A 75 -13.35 -8.03 5.19
CA SER A 75 -13.80 -9.38 5.59
C SER A 75 -14.37 -9.44 7.00
N ASP A 76 -14.86 -8.32 7.55
CA ASP A 76 -15.52 -8.26 8.86
C ASP A 76 -16.66 -9.28 8.97
N VAL A 77 -16.94 -9.73 10.19
CA VAL A 77 -18.05 -10.65 10.44
C VAL A 77 -19.41 -9.98 10.31
N SER A 78 -19.51 -8.67 10.57
CA SER A 78 -20.74 -7.88 10.42
C SER A 78 -21.03 -7.55 8.97
N ASP A 79 -22.25 -7.89 8.51
CA ASP A 79 -22.74 -7.54 7.18
C ASP A 79 -22.82 -6.02 6.99
N GLU A 80 -23.22 -5.30 8.03
CA GLU A 80 -23.35 -3.84 8.02
C GLU A 80 -21.98 -3.18 7.81
N VAL A 81 -20.95 -3.66 8.52
CA VAL A 81 -19.57 -3.15 8.39
C VAL A 81 -19.05 -3.43 6.97
N ARG A 82 -19.28 -4.62 6.42
CA ARG A 82 -18.86 -4.95 5.05
C ARG A 82 -19.61 -4.13 4.00
N HIS A 83 -20.90 -3.86 4.20
CA HIS A 83 -21.68 -3.02 3.30
C HIS A 83 -21.10 -1.59 3.27
N ALA A 84 -20.89 -0.97 4.43
CA ALA A 84 -20.28 0.34 4.54
C ALA A 84 -18.86 0.38 3.94
N ALA A 85 -18.09 -0.70 4.10
CA ALA A 85 -16.77 -0.84 3.49
C ALA A 85 -16.82 -0.83 1.95
N LYS A 86 -17.78 -1.55 1.34
CA LYS A 86 -18.02 -1.56 -0.11
C LYS A 86 -18.38 -0.16 -0.62
N GLU A 87 -19.33 0.51 0.00
CA GLU A 87 -19.78 1.85 -0.40
C GLU A 87 -18.62 2.86 -0.35
N LYS A 88 -17.87 2.85 0.77
CA LYS A 88 -16.71 3.73 0.96
C LYS A 88 -15.62 3.48 -0.08
N PHE A 89 -15.32 2.21 -0.36
CA PHE A 89 -14.26 1.86 -1.30
C PHE A 89 -14.67 2.19 -2.75
N CYS A 90 -15.92 1.92 -3.14
CA CYS A 90 -16.46 2.31 -4.45
C CYS A 90 -16.42 3.83 -4.65
N ALA A 91 -16.75 4.61 -3.61
CA ALA A 91 -16.61 6.07 -3.68
C ALA A 91 -15.15 6.51 -3.86
N ALA A 92 -14.21 5.84 -3.18
CA ALA A 92 -12.78 6.10 -3.34
C ALA A 92 -12.27 5.72 -4.75
N LEU A 93 -12.77 4.64 -5.36
CA LEU A 93 -12.44 4.28 -6.75
C LEU A 93 -12.84 5.38 -7.73
N ARG A 94 -14.07 5.89 -7.64
CA ARG A 94 -14.51 7.02 -8.48
C ARG A 94 -13.68 8.28 -8.26
N ALA A 95 -13.37 8.58 -6.99
CA ALA A 95 -12.53 9.73 -6.64
C ALA A 95 -11.09 9.58 -7.14
N SER A 96 -10.53 8.37 -7.13
CA SER A 96 -9.17 8.10 -7.57
C SER A 96 -8.93 8.45 -9.04
N VAL A 97 -9.93 8.28 -9.90
CA VAL A 97 -9.87 8.65 -11.32
C VAL A 97 -9.72 10.17 -11.49
N ILE A 98 -10.49 10.96 -10.73
CA ILE A 98 -10.40 12.42 -10.76
C ILE A 98 -9.07 12.89 -10.18
N LEU A 99 -8.65 12.30 -9.07
CA LEU A 99 -7.37 12.58 -8.42
C LEU A 99 -6.17 12.22 -9.30
N GLY A 100 -6.33 11.31 -10.26
CA GLY A 100 -5.23 10.78 -11.06
C GLY A 100 -4.36 9.80 -10.28
N ALA A 101 -4.94 9.09 -9.28
CA ALA A 101 -4.21 8.09 -8.52
C ALA A 101 -4.03 6.78 -9.31
N GLY A 102 -2.90 6.10 -9.11
CA GLY A 102 -2.59 4.85 -9.79
C GLY A 102 -3.47 3.67 -9.34
N CYS A 103 -3.83 3.61 -8.07
CA CYS A 103 -4.79 2.64 -7.53
C CYS A 103 -5.45 3.16 -6.24
N VAL A 104 -6.55 2.51 -5.83
CA VAL A 104 -7.07 2.62 -4.46
C VAL A 104 -6.56 1.43 -3.68
N GLY A 105 -5.77 1.70 -2.63
CA GLY A 105 -5.08 0.69 -1.83
C GLY A 105 -5.80 0.37 -0.51
N THR A 106 -5.86 -0.91 -0.16
CA THR A 106 -6.26 -1.38 1.18
C THR A 106 -5.53 -2.65 1.55
N GLU A 107 -5.24 -2.79 2.84
CA GLU A 107 -4.92 -4.09 3.44
C GLU A 107 -6.18 -4.95 3.51
N THR A 108 -6.01 -6.25 3.71
CA THR A 108 -7.11 -7.13 4.06
C THR A 108 -7.39 -7.07 5.57
N THR A 109 -8.57 -7.48 6.00
CA THR A 109 -8.96 -7.39 7.41
C THR A 109 -8.08 -8.27 8.28
N HIS A 110 -7.70 -7.76 9.46
CA HIS A 110 -7.02 -8.54 10.48
C HIS A 110 -7.79 -9.82 10.77
N PHE A 111 -7.08 -10.95 10.76
CA PHE A 111 -7.65 -12.25 11.00
C PHE A 111 -7.34 -12.70 12.43
N GLY A 112 -8.36 -13.04 13.18
CA GLY A 112 -8.21 -13.44 14.60
C GLY A 112 -7.80 -14.90 14.75
N PHE A 113 -6.65 -15.30 14.28
CA PHE A 113 -5.89 -16.57 14.52
C PHE A 113 -6.67 -17.90 14.68
N ASP A 114 -8.00 -17.93 14.49
CA ASP A 114 -8.76 -19.16 14.40
C ASP A 114 -8.75 -19.66 12.95
N GLU A 115 -7.82 -20.57 12.66
CA GLU A 115 -7.66 -21.10 11.30
C GLU A 115 -8.93 -21.78 10.77
N SER A 116 -9.84 -22.24 11.64
CA SER A 116 -11.13 -22.80 11.22
C SER A 116 -12.04 -21.76 10.54
N GLU A 117 -11.86 -20.47 10.85
CA GLU A 117 -12.61 -19.35 10.28
C GLU A 117 -11.98 -18.76 9.01
N ARG A 118 -10.78 -19.19 8.62
CA ARG A 118 -10.04 -18.60 7.48
C ARG A 118 -10.81 -18.67 6.17
N GLU A 119 -11.43 -19.80 5.85
CA GLU A 119 -12.23 -19.94 4.63
C GLU A 119 -13.49 -19.05 4.65
N ASN A 120 -14.13 -18.89 5.80
CA ASN A 120 -15.24 -17.96 5.97
C ASN A 120 -14.80 -16.50 5.78
N ALA A 121 -13.65 -16.12 6.36
CA ALA A 121 -13.07 -14.79 6.17
C ALA A 121 -12.68 -14.56 4.70
N TYR A 122 -12.11 -15.57 4.05
CA TYR A 122 -11.77 -15.50 2.63
C TYR A 122 -13.03 -15.35 1.75
N ALA A 123 -14.10 -16.07 2.02
CA ALA A 123 -15.34 -15.94 1.27
C ALA A 123 -15.94 -14.53 1.39
N ARG A 124 -15.88 -13.92 2.58
CA ARG A 124 -16.30 -12.53 2.79
C ARG A 124 -15.40 -11.53 2.03
N LEU A 125 -14.08 -11.74 2.05
CA LEU A 125 -13.14 -10.94 1.28
C LEU A 125 -13.39 -11.05 -0.22
N LEU A 126 -13.62 -12.25 -0.72
CA LEU A 126 -13.90 -12.51 -2.14
C LEU A 126 -15.17 -11.79 -2.62
N ASP A 127 -16.24 -11.80 -1.81
CA ASP A 127 -17.47 -11.06 -2.08
C ASP A 127 -17.23 -9.53 -2.12
N PHE A 128 -16.39 -9.01 -1.20
CA PHE A 128 -15.97 -7.61 -1.23
C PHE A 128 -15.18 -7.30 -2.52
N VAL A 129 -14.15 -8.09 -2.83
CA VAL A 129 -13.25 -7.83 -3.96
C VAL A 129 -13.99 -7.90 -5.29
N ARG A 130 -14.90 -8.86 -5.48
CA ARG A 130 -15.76 -8.93 -6.68
C ARG A 130 -16.59 -7.67 -6.87
N CYS A 131 -17.18 -7.16 -5.80
CA CYS A 131 -17.99 -5.93 -5.85
C CYS A 131 -17.13 -4.72 -6.26
N VAL A 132 -15.99 -4.49 -5.59
CA VAL A 132 -15.17 -3.31 -5.85
C VAL A 132 -14.39 -3.39 -7.16
N VAL A 133 -14.05 -4.58 -7.64
CA VAL A 133 -13.44 -4.78 -8.95
C VAL A 133 -14.45 -4.47 -10.07
N SER A 134 -15.71 -4.89 -9.94
CA SER A 134 -16.77 -4.53 -10.89
C SER A 134 -16.98 -3.01 -10.99
N GLU A 135 -16.91 -2.29 -9.86
CA GLU A 135 -16.94 -0.82 -9.86
C GLU A 135 -15.69 -0.24 -10.53
N ALA A 136 -14.50 -0.80 -10.22
CA ALA A 136 -13.24 -0.34 -10.80
C ALA A 136 -13.23 -0.50 -12.34
N GLU A 137 -13.73 -1.61 -12.86
CA GLU A 137 -13.88 -1.84 -14.31
C GLU A 137 -14.83 -0.82 -14.94
N THR A 138 -15.91 -0.46 -14.23
CA THR A 138 -16.90 0.51 -14.71
C THR A 138 -16.32 1.93 -14.78
N CYS A 139 -15.58 2.36 -13.76
CA CYS A 139 -15.05 3.73 -13.68
C CYS A 139 -13.61 3.88 -14.21
N GLY A 140 -12.94 2.79 -14.60
CA GLY A 140 -11.56 2.81 -15.10
C GLY A 140 -10.51 2.97 -14.00
N ALA A 141 -10.83 2.61 -12.76
CA ALA A 141 -9.92 2.63 -11.62
C ALA A 141 -9.19 1.30 -11.42
N ILE A 142 -8.22 1.26 -10.52
CA ILE A 142 -7.47 0.06 -10.13
C ILE A 142 -7.67 -0.19 -8.63
N VAL A 143 -7.95 -1.43 -8.28
CA VAL A 143 -7.96 -1.94 -6.90
C VAL A 143 -6.57 -2.45 -6.56
N GLY A 144 -5.94 -1.93 -5.52
CA GLY A 144 -4.66 -2.40 -4.97
C GLY A 144 -4.89 -3.14 -3.66
N ILE A 145 -4.71 -4.46 -3.65
CA ILE A 145 -4.82 -5.26 -2.42
C ILE A 145 -3.43 -5.51 -1.85
N GLU A 146 -3.28 -5.24 -0.55
CA GLU A 146 -2.05 -5.46 0.19
C GLU A 146 -2.18 -6.68 1.10
N PRO A 147 -1.47 -7.79 0.84
CA PRO A 147 -1.43 -8.95 1.72
C PRO A 147 -0.56 -8.69 2.97
N VAL A 148 -1.01 -9.20 4.12
CA VAL A 148 -0.34 -9.04 5.43
C VAL A 148 -0.37 -10.36 6.18
N ALA A 149 0.74 -10.79 6.78
CA ALA A 149 0.92 -12.13 7.39
C ALA A 149 -0.14 -12.52 8.43
N TYR A 150 -0.75 -11.57 9.12
CA TYR A 150 -1.80 -11.79 10.13
C TYR A 150 -3.19 -11.32 9.69
N HIS A 151 -3.38 -11.11 8.38
CA HIS A 151 -4.67 -10.77 7.79
C HIS A 151 -5.29 -11.96 7.03
N THR A 152 -6.46 -11.76 6.45
CA THR A 152 -7.17 -12.77 5.66
C THR A 152 -6.30 -13.29 4.50
N LEU A 153 -5.57 -12.42 3.79
CA LEU A 153 -4.54 -12.82 2.84
C LEU A 153 -3.16 -12.78 3.52
N SER A 154 -2.70 -13.91 4.01
CA SER A 154 -1.48 -14.00 4.81
C SER A 154 -0.26 -14.52 4.06
N THR A 155 -0.41 -15.02 2.84
CA THR A 155 0.68 -15.61 2.05
C THR A 155 0.61 -15.24 0.58
N PRO A 156 1.72 -15.35 -0.16
CA PRO A 156 1.72 -15.17 -1.61
C PRO A 156 0.73 -16.10 -2.33
N GLU A 157 0.60 -17.34 -1.89
CA GLU A 157 -0.28 -18.34 -2.50
C GLU A 157 -1.77 -17.99 -2.30
N MET A 158 -2.15 -17.48 -1.14
CA MET A 158 -3.52 -16.98 -0.90
C MET A 158 -3.83 -15.76 -1.77
N THR A 159 -2.83 -14.89 -1.97
CA THR A 159 -2.97 -13.75 -2.89
C THR A 159 -3.14 -14.22 -4.34
N ARG A 160 -2.38 -15.22 -4.76
CA ARG A 160 -2.55 -15.85 -6.07
C ARG A 160 -3.95 -16.43 -6.24
N ARG A 161 -4.45 -17.17 -5.22
CA ARG A 161 -5.81 -17.70 -5.21
C ARG A 161 -6.86 -16.59 -5.44
N LEU A 162 -6.72 -15.45 -4.76
CA LEU A 162 -7.65 -14.32 -4.95
C LEU A 162 -7.61 -13.79 -6.39
N LEU A 163 -6.43 -13.67 -6.98
CA LEU A 163 -6.26 -13.21 -8.37
C LEU A 163 -6.86 -14.21 -9.37
N ASP A 164 -6.80 -15.51 -9.08
CA ASP A 164 -7.43 -16.56 -9.90
C ASP A 164 -8.96 -16.56 -9.74
N ASP A 165 -9.47 -16.31 -8.52
CA ASP A 165 -10.92 -16.26 -8.24
C ASP A 165 -11.58 -14.96 -8.76
N VAL A 166 -10.79 -13.91 -9.02
CA VAL A 166 -11.22 -12.62 -9.60
C VAL A 166 -10.24 -12.20 -10.72
N PRO A 167 -10.33 -12.84 -11.90
CA PRO A 167 -9.40 -12.56 -13.00
C PRO A 167 -9.76 -11.22 -13.67
N SER A 168 -9.12 -10.13 -13.21
CA SER A 168 -9.31 -8.77 -13.73
C SER A 168 -7.99 -8.04 -13.88
N GLU A 169 -7.88 -7.21 -14.92
CA GLU A 169 -6.75 -6.28 -15.06
C GLU A 169 -6.85 -5.08 -14.11
N ASN A 170 -8.03 -4.85 -13.54
CA ASN A 170 -8.28 -3.80 -12.57
C ASN A 170 -8.00 -4.24 -11.13
N LEU A 171 -7.59 -5.50 -10.91
CA LEU A 171 -7.12 -6.02 -9.62
C LEU A 171 -5.60 -6.17 -9.65
N ARG A 172 -4.92 -5.47 -8.76
CA ARG A 172 -3.46 -5.44 -8.62
C ARG A 172 -3.04 -5.66 -7.17
N VAL A 173 -1.75 -5.84 -6.96
CA VAL A 173 -1.17 -6.10 -5.64
C VAL A 173 -0.24 -4.95 -5.24
N ILE A 174 -0.41 -4.43 -4.04
CA ILE A 174 0.58 -3.62 -3.36
C ILE A 174 1.47 -4.60 -2.58
N LEU A 175 2.75 -4.63 -2.90
CA LEU A 175 3.68 -5.51 -2.19
C LEU A 175 4.38 -4.76 -1.07
N ASP A 176 4.04 -5.08 0.17
CA ASP A 176 4.84 -4.79 1.36
C ASP A 176 5.47 -6.09 1.88
N LEU A 177 6.74 -6.29 1.58
CA LEU A 177 7.40 -7.52 1.99
C LEU A 177 7.56 -7.62 3.51
N ALA A 178 7.74 -6.50 4.21
CA ALA A 178 7.83 -6.49 5.67
C ALA A 178 6.50 -6.90 6.33
N ASN A 179 5.35 -6.54 5.71
CA ASN A 179 4.03 -7.00 6.16
C ASN A 179 3.80 -8.51 5.96
N LEU A 180 4.50 -9.12 5.02
CA LEU A 180 4.42 -10.56 4.75
C LEU A 180 5.40 -11.40 5.58
N VAL A 181 6.43 -10.79 6.16
CA VAL A 181 7.36 -11.49 7.06
C VAL A 181 6.62 -11.91 8.34
N PRO A 182 6.61 -13.21 8.69
CA PRO A 182 5.91 -13.67 9.88
C PRO A 182 6.46 -13.02 11.16
N PRO A 183 5.62 -12.77 12.17
CA PRO A 183 6.06 -12.23 13.45
C PRO A 183 7.23 -13.01 14.07
N GLY A 184 8.23 -12.29 14.58
CA GLY A 184 9.43 -12.86 15.20
C GLY A 184 10.49 -13.36 14.22
N VAL A 185 10.24 -13.35 12.91
CA VAL A 185 11.21 -13.77 11.90
C VAL A 185 12.08 -12.58 11.46
N SER A 186 13.41 -12.78 11.46
CA SER A 186 14.38 -11.75 11.03
C SER A 186 15.44 -12.28 10.04
N ASP A 187 15.37 -13.57 9.67
CA ASP A 187 16.35 -14.20 8.78
C ASP A 187 16.24 -13.65 7.34
N PRO A 188 17.30 -13.04 6.77
CA PRO A 188 17.31 -12.56 5.40
C PRO A 188 17.03 -13.66 4.35
N ALA A 189 17.38 -14.92 4.64
CA ALA A 189 17.09 -16.03 3.73
C ALA A 189 15.59 -16.28 3.61
N VAL A 190 14.83 -16.13 4.70
CA VAL A 190 13.35 -16.22 4.71
C VAL A 190 12.74 -15.05 3.92
N GLN A 191 13.28 -13.84 4.10
CA GLN A 191 12.81 -12.66 3.35
C GLN A 191 13.03 -12.84 1.83
N LEU A 192 14.18 -13.36 1.43
CA LEU A 192 14.50 -13.63 0.02
C LEU A 192 13.61 -14.73 -0.57
N ASP A 193 13.35 -15.83 0.18
CA ASP A 193 12.43 -16.87 -0.24
C ASP A 193 11.01 -16.33 -0.41
N LEU A 194 10.54 -15.52 0.55
CA LEU A 194 9.25 -14.88 0.50
C LEU A 194 9.11 -13.97 -0.73
N LEU A 195 10.14 -13.17 -1.05
CA LEU A 195 10.18 -12.36 -2.28
C LEU A 195 10.06 -13.24 -3.52
N ARG A 196 10.83 -14.33 -3.62
CA ARG A 196 10.78 -15.24 -4.78
C ARG A 196 9.40 -15.86 -4.96
N ARG A 197 8.75 -16.27 -3.88
CA ARG A 197 7.38 -16.80 -3.90
C ARG A 197 6.37 -15.73 -4.33
N ALA A 198 6.49 -14.50 -3.79
CA ALA A 198 5.63 -13.39 -4.18
C ALA A 198 5.75 -13.08 -5.67
N LEU A 199 6.99 -13.00 -6.20
CA LEU A 199 7.22 -12.78 -7.63
C LEU A 199 6.68 -13.92 -8.50
N ALA A 200 6.81 -15.17 -8.08
CA ALA A 200 6.26 -16.33 -8.78
C ALA A 200 4.72 -16.35 -8.76
N CYS A 201 4.10 -15.92 -7.66
CA CYS A 201 2.65 -15.93 -7.50
C CYS A 201 1.96 -14.75 -8.21
N PHE A 202 2.50 -13.54 -8.12
CA PHE A 202 1.82 -12.33 -8.59
C PHE A 202 2.77 -11.20 -9.05
N GLY A 203 3.99 -11.52 -9.45
CA GLY A 203 4.99 -10.51 -9.83
C GLY A 203 4.51 -9.55 -10.92
N ASP A 204 3.78 -10.04 -11.92
CA ASP A 204 3.17 -9.28 -13.02
C ASP A 204 1.97 -8.42 -12.60
N LYS A 205 1.41 -8.67 -11.43
CA LYS A 205 0.29 -7.90 -10.85
C LYS A 205 0.73 -6.87 -9.81
N ILE A 206 2.01 -6.79 -9.46
CA ILE A 206 2.51 -5.77 -8.54
C ILE A 206 2.38 -4.39 -9.20
N CYS A 207 1.66 -3.47 -8.55
CA CYS A 207 1.52 -2.08 -9.03
C CYS A 207 2.37 -1.09 -8.22
N VAL A 208 2.60 -1.36 -6.94
CA VAL A 208 3.36 -0.50 -6.02
C VAL A 208 4.13 -1.37 -5.02
N LEU A 209 5.29 -0.88 -4.60
CA LEU A 209 6.07 -1.44 -3.50
C LEU A 209 5.93 -0.54 -2.28
N HIS A 210 5.65 -1.11 -1.11
CA HIS A 210 5.88 -0.45 0.16
C HIS A 210 7.24 -0.88 0.71
N VAL A 211 8.00 0.08 1.21
CA VAL A 211 9.32 -0.15 1.79
C VAL A 211 9.31 0.39 3.20
N LYS A 212 9.27 -0.51 4.18
CA LYS A 212 9.40 -0.16 5.58
C LYS A 212 10.45 -1.00 6.27
N ASP A 213 10.97 -0.49 7.35
CA ASP A 213 11.95 -1.17 8.17
C ASP A 213 11.56 -1.09 9.65
N GLY A 214 11.95 -2.07 10.40
CA GLY A 214 11.60 -2.18 11.80
C GLY A 214 12.17 -3.43 12.45
N VAL A 215 11.76 -3.69 13.67
CA VAL A 215 12.13 -4.88 14.44
C VAL A 215 10.91 -5.48 15.12
N TRP A 216 10.97 -6.76 15.43
CA TRP A 216 10.01 -7.39 16.32
C TRP A 216 10.42 -7.16 17.76
N ASN A 217 9.55 -6.61 18.61
CA ASN A 217 9.80 -6.50 20.04
C ASN A 217 9.58 -7.84 20.77
N SER A 218 9.78 -7.86 22.08
CA SER A 218 9.63 -9.07 22.91
C SER A 218 8.21 -9.65 22.91
N GLU A 219 7.21 -8.89 22.49
CA GLU A 219 5.80 -9.30 22.38
C GLU A 219 5.42 -9.69 20.93
N ASN A 220 6.41 -9.82 20.03
CA ASN A 220 6.20 -10.03 18.59
C ASN A 220 5.36 -8.94 17.91
N GLN A 221 5.43 -7.70 18.40
CA GLN A 221 4.84 -6.54 17.75
C GLN A 221 5.89 -5.83 16.89
N TRP A 222 5.47 -5.36 15.74
CA TRP A 222 6.33 -4.59 14.85
C TRP A 222 6.56 -3.18 15.38
N GLU A 223 7.83 -2.81 15.51
CA GLU A 223 8.27 -1.45 15.83
C GLU A 223 9.04 -0.87 14.65
N ASN A 224 8.51 0.22 14.07
CA ASN A 224 9.20 0.89 12.97
C ASN A 224 10.59 1.39 13.38
N ARG A 225 11.53 1.32 12.45
CA ARG A 225 12.89 1.88 12.56
C ARG A 225 13.22 2.70 11.30
N PRO A 226 14.17 3.63 11.39
CA PRO A 226 14.77 4.23 10.21
C PRO A 226 15.30 3.14 9.25
N LEU A 227 15.34 3.44 7.96
CA LEU A 227 15.86 2.49 6.96
C LEU A 227 17.30 2.08 7.26
N GLY A 228 17.55 0.76 7.27
CA GLY A 228 18.84 0.15 7.57
C GLY A 228 19.14 -0.03 9.05
N GLU A 229 18.21 0.35 9.94
CA GLU A 229 18.30 0.11 11.39
C GLU A 229 17.36 -1.01 11.86
N GLY A 230 16.60 -1.61 10.94
CA GLY A 230 15.71 -2.73 11.21
C GLY A 230 16.25 -4.07 10.72
N ILE A 231 15.32 -5.03 10.53
CA ILE A 231 15.64 -6.41 10.14
C ILE A 231 15.54 -6.69 8.65
N MET A 232 15.02 -5.73 7.86
CA MET A 232 14.77 -5.97 6.43
C MET A 232 16.06 -5.79 5.61
N ASP A 233 16.44 -6.81 4.85
CA ASP A 233 17.60 -6.73 3.94
C ASP A 233 17.24 -6.04 2.61
N TRP A 234 16.79 -4.78 2.71
CA TRP A 234 16.43 -3.98 1.53
C TRP A 234 17.61 -3.78 0.56
N SER A 235 18.83 -3.87 1.04
CA SER A 235 20.03 -3.79 0.19
C SER A 235 20.11 -4.92 -0.84
N THR A 236 19.58 -6.09 -0.51
CA THR A 236 19.45 -7.25 -1.42
C THR A 236 18.09 -7.26 -2.14
N LEU A 237 16.99 -6.96 -1.44
CA LEU A 237 15.63 -7.12 -1.93
C LEU A 237 15.26 -6.07 -3.00
N LEU A 238 15.62 -4.80 -2.77
CA LEU A 238 15.21 -3.70 -3.65
C LEU A 238 15.83 -3.77 -5.06
N PRO A 239 17.13 -4.13 -5.23
CA PRO A 239 17.71 -4.38 -6.55
C PRO A 239 17.00 -5.49 -7.33
N LEU A 240 16.58 -6.58 -6.65
CA LEU A 240 15.85 -7.68 -7.29
C LEU A 240 14.46 -7.25 -7.75
N LEU A 241 13.75 -6.48 -6.94
CA LEU A 241 12.45 -5.90 -7.30
C LEU A 241 12.57 -4.93 -8.47
N ARG A 242 13.60 -4.09 -8.48
CA ARG A 242 13.87 -3.21 -9.61
C ARG A 242 14.21 -3.98 -10.89
N ALA A 243 15.02 -5.04 -10.79
CA ALA A 243 15.36 -5.88 -11.95
C ALA A 243 14.13 -6.62 -12.51
N HIS A 244 13.16 -6.94 -11.64
CA HIS A 244 11.89 -7.53 -12.06
C HIS A 244 11.01 -6.51 -12.81
N ASN A 245 10.88 -5.28 -12.29
CA ASN A 245 10.14 -4.19 -12.93
C ASN A 245 10.68 -2.83 -12.47
N ASP A 246 11.40 -2.13 -13.34
CA ASP A 246 12.03 -0.83 -13.05
C ASP A 246 11.06 0.36 -13.09
N SER A 247 9.83 0.17 -13.55
CA SER A 247 8.78 1.20 -13.59
C SER A 247 8.01 1.35 -12.27
N LEU A 248 8.18 0.42 -11.32
CA LEU A 248 7.45 0.46 -10.04
C LEU A 248 7.80 1.70 -9.21
N CYS A 249 6.80 2.20 -8.49
CA CYS A 249 7.00 3.16 -7.41
C CYS A 249 7.33 2.38 -6.12
N ALA A 250 8.43 2.77 -5.46
CA ALA A 250 8.79 2.29 -4.14
C ALA A 250 8.46 3.38 -3.11
N LEU A 251 7.43 3.15 -2.31
CA LEU A 251 6.92 4.08 -1.30
C LEU A 251 7.46 3.73 0.07
N ARG A 252 8.29 4.61 0.63
CA ARG A 252 8.75 4.48 2.02
C ARG A 252 7.58 4.71 2.98
N GLU A 253 7.31 3.74 3.84
CA GLU A 253 6.36 3.83 4.95
C GLU A 253 7.07 4.00 6.29
N GLY A 254 6.62 4.98 7.08
CA GLY A 254 7.21 5.30 8.37
C GLY A 254 8.51 6.09 8.25
N VAL A 255 8.57 7.06 7.33
CA VAL A 255 9.68 8.01 7.23
C VAL A 255 9.89 8.68 8.58
N TRP A 256 11.13 8.61 9.07
CA TRP A 256 11.49 9.32 10.29
C TRP A 256 11.70 10.79 9.95
N PRO A 257 10.90 11.73 10.50
CA PRO A 257 10.88 13.13 10.02
C PRO A 257 12.28 13.79 9.97
N GLY A 258 13.13 13.53 10.95
CA GLY A 258 14.50 14.05 11.00
C GLY A 258 15.49 13.32 10.08
N LYS A 259 15.09 12.26 9.38
CA LYS A 259 15.95 11.43 8.51
C LYS A 259 15.45 11.32 7.07
N ALA A 260 14.49 12.13 6.65
CA ALA A 260 13.85 12.00 5.34
C ALA A 260 14.86 12.07 4.19
N ASP A 261 15.82 13.00 4.22
CA ASP A 261 16.86 13.13 3.20
C ASP A 261 17.83 11.94 3.22
N GLU A 262 18.21 11.46 4.41
CA GLU A 262 19.07 10.30 4.58
C GLU A 262 18.39 9.04 4.05
N GLU A 263 17.13 8.79 4.43
CA GLU A 263 16.35 7.64 3.96
C GLU A 263 16.13 7.69 2.44
N TYR A 264 15.88 8.87 1.86
CA TYR A 264 15.80 9.04 0.42
C TYR A 264 17.11 8.64 -0.27
N ALA A 265 18.25 9.10 0.26
CA ALA A 265 19.58 8.77 -0.29
C ALA A 265 19.88 7.26 -0.17
N ILE A 266 19.49 6.63 0.95
CA ILE A 266 19.60 5.18 1.16
C ILE A 266 18.78 4.43 0.11
N LEU A 267 17.51 4.78 -0.09
CA LEU A 267 16.63 4.15 -1.08
C LEU A 267 17.18 4.25 -2.49
N ARG A 268 17.66 5.44 -2.89
CA ARG A 268 18.29 5.62 -4.20
C ARG A 268 19.50 4.72 -4.37
N ARG A 269 20.37 4.65 -3.37
CA ARG A 269 21.56 3.79 -3.39
C ARG A 269 21.17 2.31 -3.52
N TRP A 270 20.22 1.82 -2.73
CA TRP A 270 19.77 0.42 -2.81
C TRP A 270 19.04 0.12 -4.11
N ALA A 271 18.23 1.05 -4.59
CA ALA A 271 17.61 0.94 -5.91
C ALA A 271 18.60 1.17 -7.07
N GLN A 272 19.87 1.47 -6.81
CA GLN A 272 20.91 1.75 -7.83
C GLN A 272 20.53 2.87 -8.82
N LEU A 273 19.96 3.99 -8.30
CA LEU A 273 19.47 5.15 -9.07
C LEU A 273 20.44 6.32 -9.03
#